data_dbb937c033c2ee3e9cff7a903a0b69d7
#
_entry.id   dbb937c033c2ee3e9cff7a903a0b69d7
#
_cell.length_a   1.000
_cell.length_b   1.000
_cell.length_c   1.000
_cell.angle_alpha   90.00
_cell.angle_beta   90.00
_cell.angle_gamma   90.00
#
_symmetry.space_group_name_H-M   'P 1'
#
loop_
_entity.id
_entity.type
_entity.pdbx_description
1 polymer ?
#
loop_
_entity_poly.entity_id
_entity_poly.type
_entity_poly.pdbx_seq_one_letter_code
_entity_poly.pdbx_strand_id
1 'polypeptide(L)'
;DSMMRIALTEVRMNPDLQKCTVPSFMGALLKAAQAGLRPGMFGEGFLIPRYSKKTRSMEAQFQPGYMGLAQLAYRSGEVSDIVAEAVYRGDHFTYQLGSDPRIEHVPDMEGERRDEDVMAFYAVVRLRNGGKLMKVMRRPDVDAIRDRFAPTNKGGAVVGPWTSDYARMGAKTVLIQALKLAPKESERLAAALQADSDALFHDRVAAGVTETPREPSDLADRVAESIGADSAPDPDVDPETGEVIEGAATEEDDALAEADAFLKGVGEQGRL
;
A
#
# COMPACT_ATOMS: atom_id res chain seq x y z
N ASP A 1 -14.99 -14.82 -12.56
CA ASP A 1 -14.92 -14.88 -14.03
C ASP A 1 -14.27 -13.67 -14.71
N SER A 2 -14.52 -12.44 -14.28
CA SER A 2 -13.95 -11.23 -14.91
C SER A 2 -12.42 -11.15 -14.77
N MET A 3 -11.87 -11.43 -13.58
CA MET A 3 -10.43 -11.35 -13.34
C MET A 3 -9.65 -12.39 -14.15
N MET A 4 -10.21 -13.60 -14.33
CA MET A 4 -9.59 -14.64 -15.15
C MET A 4 -9.51 -14.26 -16.63
N ARG A 5 -10.55 -13.61 -17.17
CA ARG A 5 -10.53 -13.10 -18.56
C ARG A 5 -9.46 -12.00 -18.73
N ILE A 6 -9.35 -11.11 -17.76
CA ILE A 6 -8.30 -10.09 -17.75
C ILE A 6 -6.93 -10.75 -17.73
N ALA A 7 -6.71 -11.74 -16.86
CA ALA A 7 -5.47 -12.49 -16.76
C ALA A 7 -5.07 -13.13 -18.10
N LEU A 8 -6.01 -13.80 -18.75
CA LEU A 8 -5.78 -14.43 -20.07
C LEU A 8 -5.46 -13.39 -21.14
N THR A 9 -6.11 -12.24 -21.10
CA THR A 9 -5.83 -11.14 -22.03
C THR A 9 -4.43 -10.60 -21.83
N GLU A 10 -4.02 -10.31 -20.58
CA GLU A 10 -2.67 -9.83 -20.26
C GLU A 10 -1.57 -10.79 -20.70
N VAL A 11 -1.75 -12.10 -20.48
CA VAL A 11 -0.80 -13.13 -20.93
C VAL A 11 -0.70 -13.17 -22.45
N ARG A 12 -1.81 -12.93 -23.18
CA ARG A 12 -1.80 -12.86 -24.64
C ARG A 12 -1.13 -11.59 -25.18
N MET A 13 -1.36 -10.47 -24.51
CA MET A 13 -0.80 -9.17 -24.90
C MET A 13 0.68 -9.01 -24.55
N ASN A 14 1.15 -9.70 -23.49
CA ASN A 14 2.53 -9.66 -23.05
C ASN A 14 3.12 -11.07 -23.00
N PRO A 15 3.83 -11.53 -24.06
CA PRO A 15 4.41 -12.88 -24.11
C PRO A 15 5.45 -13.16 -23.02
N ASP A 16 6.06 -12.14 -22.41
CA ASP A 16 7.02 -12.33 -21.33
C ASP A 16 6.34 -12.79 -20.03
N LEU A 17 5.06 -12.52 -19.84
CA LEU A 17 4.28 -13.09 -18.73
C LEU A 17 4.15 -14.62 -18.84
N GLN A 18 4.21 -15.19 -20.04
CA GLN A 18 4.18 -16.64 -20.22
C GLN A 18 5.44 -17.33 -19.68
N LYS A 19 6.54 -16.59 -19.54
CA LYS A 19 7.81 -17.07 -18.99
C LYS A 19 7.82 -17.06 -17.45
N CYS A 20 6.83 -16.41 -16.84
CA CYS A 20 6.73 -16.31 -15.38
C CYS A 20 6.22 -17.61 -14.76
N THR A 21 6.62 -17.87 -13.52
CA THR A 21 6.10 -19.01 -12.77
C THR A 21 4.60 -18.85 -12.49
N VAL A 22 3.83 -19.93 -12.58
CA VAL A 22 2.39 -19.91 -12.31
C VAL A 22 2.08 -19.38 -10.90
N PRO A 23 2.80 -19.78 -9.83
CA PRO A 23 2.55 -19.23 -8.49
C PRO A 23 2.74 -17.71 -8.42
N SER A 24 3.79 -17.15 -9.05
CA SER A 24 4.01 -15.69 -9.04
C SER A 24 2.91 -14.95 -9.81
N PHE A 25 2.48 -15.49 -10.94
CA PHE A 25 1.40 -14.92 -11.73
C PHE A 25 0.07 -14.90 -10.96
N MET A 26 -0.28 -16.02 -10.31
CA MET A 26 -1.47 -16.10 -9.47
C MET A 26 -1.39 -15.17 -8.25
N GLY A 27 -0.23 -15.08 -7.62
CA GLY A 27 0.02 -14.14 -6.53
C GLY A 27 -0.14 -12.67 -6.95
N ALA A 28 0.35 -12.31 -8.14
CA ALA A 28 0.17 -10.97 -8.70
C ALA A 28 -1.31 -10.65 -9.00
N LEU A 29 -2.06 -11.62 -9.54
CA LEU A 29 -3.50 -11.47 -9.74
C LEU A 29 -4.28 -11.33 -8.44
N LEU A 30 -3.90 -12.11 -7.42
CA LEU A 30 -4.53 -12.03 -6.10
C LEU A 30 -4.32 -10.64 -5.48
N LYS A 31 -3.10 -10.10 -5.54
CA LYS A 31 -2.80 -8.73 -5.09
C LYS A 31 -3.64 -7.68 -5.84
N ALA A 32 -3.80 -7.81 -7.16
CA ALA A 32 -4.65 -6.94 -7.95
C ALA A 32 -6.13 -7.03 -7.51
N ALA A 33 -6.62 -8.25 -7.27
CA ALA A 33 -7.99 -8.49 -6.79
C ALA A 33 -8.23 -7.91 -5.40
N GLN A 34 -7.29 -8.08 -4.46
CA GLN A 34 -7.35 -7.49 -3.11
C GLN A 34 -7.41 -5.96 -3.16
N ALA A 35 -6.61 -5.35 -4.03
CA ALA A 35 -6.66 -3.91 -4.27
C ALA A 35 -7.94 -3.48 -5.00
N GLY A 36 -8.70 -4.40 -5.61
CA GLY A 36 -9.87 -4.08 -6.42
C GLY A 36 -9.50 -3.32 -7.71
N LEU A 37 -8.30 -3.58 -8.25
CA LEU A 37 -7.79 -2.99 -9.49
C LEU A 37 -7.71 -4.04 -10.60
N ARG A 38 -7.90 -3.59 -11.83
CA ARG A 38 -7.89 -4.44 -13.03
C ARG A 38 -6.60 -4.20 -13.80
N PRO A 39 -5.68 -5.18 -13.85
CA PRO A 39 -4.48 -5.06 -14.67
C PRO A 39 -4.83 -4.85 -16.15
N GLY A 40 -4.02 -4.02 -16.83
CA GLY A 40 -4.14 -3.73 -18.25
C GLY A 40 -5.30 -2.82 -18.65
N MET A 41 -6.27 -2.58 -17.79
CA MET A 41 -7.42 -1.73 -18.11
C MET A 41 -7.25 -0.31 -17.55
N PHE A 42 -7.44 0.69 -18.39
CA PHE A 42 -7.50 2.12 -18.01
C PHE A 42 -6.33 2.61 -17.14
N GLY A 43 -5.17 1.94 -17.18
CA GLY A 43 -4.03 2.30 -16.34
C GLY A 43 -4.25 2.06 -14.83
N GLU A 44 -5.21 1.20 -14.46
CA GLU A 44 -5.48 0.85 -13.06
C GLU A 44 -4.31 0.10 -12.45
N GLY A 45 -3.66 -0.78 -13.20
CA GLY A 45 -2.49 -1.52 -12.79
C GLY A 45 -1.87 -2.34 -13.92
N PHE A 46 -0.71 -2.91 -13.65
CA PHE A 46 0.07 -3.66 -14.63
C PHE A 46 0.61 -4.95 -14.01
N LEU A 47 0.68 -6.01 -14.83
CA LEU A 47 1.42 -7.22 -14.52
C LEU A 47 2.78 -7.12 -15.20
N ILE A 48 3.85 -7.06 -14.43
CA ILE A 48 5.20 -6.82 -14.94
C ILE A 48 6.03 -8.08 -14.74
N PRO A 49 6.53 -8.71 -15.82
CA PRO A 49 7.47 -9.82 -15.70
C PRO A 49 8.84 -9.31 -15.27
N ARG A 50 9.41 -9.91 -14.22
CA ARG A 50 10.73 -9.58 -13.69
C ARG A 50 11.53 -10.84 -13.38
N TYR A 51 12.83 -10.79 -13.60
CA TYR A 51 13.71 -11.89 -13.21
C TYR A 51 14.07 -11.78 -11.73
N SER A 52 13.74 -12.80 -10.96
CA SER A 52 14.09 -12.93 -9.54
C SER A 52 15.43 -13.67 -9.41
N LYS A 53 16.43 -13.00 -8.85
CA LYS A 53 17.72 -13.63 -8.54
C LYS A 53 17.62 -14.67 -7.43
N LYS A 54 16.66 -14.50 -6.50
CA LYS A 54 16.41 -15.40 -5.37
C LYS A 54 15.89 -16.75 -5.85
N THR A 55 14.89 -16.77 -6.71
CA THR A 55 14.27 -17.98 -7.23
C THR A 55 14.89 -18.43 -8.56
N ARG A 56 15.76 -17.60 -9.16
CA ARG A 56 16.36 -17.81 -10.49
C ARG A 56 15.32 -18.06 -11.60
N SER A 57 14.16 -17.41 -11.49
CA SER A 57 13.05 -17.56 -12.42
C SER A 57 12.43 -16.21 -12.77
N MET A 58 11.66 -16.20 -13.87
CA MET A 58 10.80 -15.06 -14.19
C MET A 58 9.59 -15.07 -13.27
N GLU A 59 9.28 -13.95 -12.65
CA GLU A 59 8.14 -13.78 -11.75
C GLU A 59 7.27 -12.63 -12.24
N ALA A 60 5.96 -12.79 -12.14
CA ALA A 60 5.03 -11.72 -12.39
C ALA A 60 4.81 -10.90 -11.12
N GLN A 61 4.84 -9.59 -11.25
CA GLN A 61 4.53 -8.64 -10.17
C GLN A 61 3.35 -7.77 -10.55
N PHE A 62 2.45 -7.54 -9.60
CA PHE A 62 1.41 -6.54 -9.74
C PHE A 62 1.95 -5.17 -9.32
N GLN A 63 1.84 -4.19 -10.21
CA GLN A 63 2.17 -2.79 -9.94
C GLN A 63 0.94 -1.91 -10.16
N PRO A 64 0.42 -1.23 -9.13
CA PRO A 64 -0.66 -0.27 -9.28
C PRO A 64 -0.26 0.88 -10.21
N GLY A 65 -1.18 1.24 -11.10
CA GLY A 65 -1.02 2.40 -11.97
C GLY A 65 -1.42 3.71 -11.28
N TYR A 66 -1.03 4.84 -11.86
CA TYR A 66 -1.44 6.16 -11.39
C TYR A 66 -2.96 6.28 -11.28
N MET A 67 -3.67 5.90 -12.35
CA MET A 67 -5.13 5.97 -12.41
C MET A 67 -5.79 5.05 -11.38
N GLY A 68 -5.21 3.87 -11.12
CA GLY A 68 -5.71 2.95 -10.10
C GLY A 68 -5.61 3.53 -8.71
N LEU A 69 -4.47 4.12 -8.36
CA LEU A 69 -4.27 4.77 -7.06
C LEU A 69 -5.21 5.97 -6.86
N ALA A 70 -5.35 6.83 -7.87
CA ALA A 70 -6.29 7.95 -7.83
C ALA A 70 -7.73 7.47 -7.66
N GLN A 71 -8.14 6.45 -8.41
CA GLN A 71 -9.48 5.88 -8.33
C GLN A 71 -9.78 5.26 -6.95
N LEU A 72 -8.82 4.57 -6.35
CA LEU A 72 -8.97 4.02 -5.00
C LEU A 72 -9.07 5.13 -3.94
N ALA A 73 -8.28 6.20 -4.11
CA ALA A 73 -8.38 7.37 -3.23
C ALA A 73 -9.76 8.03 -3.32
N TYR A 74 -10.32 8.21 -4.52
CA TYR A 74 -11.70 8.70 -4.67
C TYR A 74 -12.75 7.75 -4.09
N ARG A 75 -12.59 6.43 -4.28
CA ARG A 75 -13.50 5.40 -3.77
C ARG A 75 -13.46 5.26 -2.23
N SER A 76 -12.41 5.74 -1.58
CA SER A 76 -12.35 5.75 -0.11
C SER A 76 -13.43 6.64 0.52
N GLY A 77 -13.96 7.59 -0.25
CA GLY A 77 -14.91 8.58 0.24
C GLY A 77 -14.26 9.76 0.96
N GLU A 78 -12.99 9.65 1.31
CA GLU A 78 -12.24 10.68 2.05
C GLU A 78 -11.64 11.77 1.15
N VAL A 79 -11.37 11.43 -0.10
CA VAL A 79 -10.70 12.32 -1.06
C VAL A 79 -11.73 12.97 -1.97
N SER A 80 -11.68 14.29 -2.08
CA SER A 80 -12.52 15.09 -2.97
C SER A 80 -11.84 15.45 -4.29
N ASP A 81 -10.50 15.61 -4.27
CA ASP A 81 -9.75 16.02 -5.46
C ASP A 81 -8.29 15.62 -5.36
N ILE A 82 -7.67 15.30 -6.51
CA ILE A 82 -6.26 14.95 -6.64
C ILE A 82 -5.67 15.71 -7.82
N VAL A 83 -4.60 16.44 -7.55
CA VAL A 83 -3.74 17.05 -8.56
C VAL A 83 -2.33 16.53 -8.36
N ALA A 84 -1.67 16.07 -9.43
CA ALA A 84 -0.25 15.72 -9.40
C ALA A 84 0.38 16.09 -10.74
N GLU A 85 1.34 17.00 -10.71
CA GLU A 85 1.89 17.64 -11.91
C GLU A 85 3.41 17.77 -11.83
N ALA A 86 4.01 17.89 -13.02
CA ALA A 86 5.39 18.31 -13.20
C ALA A 86 5.45 19.83 -13.36
N VAL A 87 6.46 20.46 -12.79
CA VAL A 87 6.76 21.89 -12.90
C VAL A 87 7.97 22.04 -13.81
N TYR A 88 7.82 22.86 -14.85
CA TYR A 88 8.86 23.11 -15.84
C TYR A 88 9.55 24.46 -15.60
N ARG A 89 10.73 24.62 -16.14
CA ARG A 89 11.58 25.80 -15.93
C ARG A 89 10.92 27.14 -16.32
N GLY A 90 10.03 27.12 -17.32
CA GLY A 90 9.29 28.31 -17.77
C GLY A 90 8.04 28.61 -16.94
N ASP A 91 7.58 27.67 -16.11
CA ASP A 91 6.35 27.85 -15.35
C ASP A 91 6.56 28.85 -14.19
N HIS A 92 5.53 29.63 -13.90
CA HIS A 92 5.47 30.34 -12.63
C HIS A 92 5.03 29.38 -11.52
N PHE A 93 5.94 29.06 -10.62
CA PHE A 93 5.68 28.14 -9.52
C PHE A 93 6.17 28.67 -8.19
N THR A 94 5.24 28.78 -7.24
CA THR A 94 5.55 29.12 -5.86
C THR A 94 4.90 28.10 -4.92
N TYR A 95 5.57 27.77 -3.84
CA TYR A 95 4.99 26.96 -2.78
C TYR A 95 5.45 27.41 -1.42
N GLN A 96 4.57 27.26 -0.45
CA GLN A 96 4.80 27.54 0.96
C GLN A 96 4.36 26.32 1.78
N LEU A 97 5.21 25.90 2.70
CA LEU A 97 4.91 24.90 3.71
C LEU A 97 4.68 25.60 5.06
N GLY A 98 4.17 24.88 6.03
CA GLY A 98 3.89 25.40 7.37
C GLY A 98 2.43 25.18 7.77
N SER A 99 1.92 26.06 8.62
CA SER A 99 0.55 25.95 9.16
C SER A 99 -0.56 26.23 8.12
N ASP A 100 -0.25 27.00 7.07
CA ASP A 100 -1.17 27.26 5.94
C ASP A 100 -0.45 26.96 4.60
N PRO A 101 -0.33 25.68 4.21
CA PRO A 101 0.39 25.31 3.03
C PRO A 101 -0.33 25.72 1.75
N ARG A 102 0.43 26.29 0.79
CA ARG A 102 -0.09 26.78 -0.49
C ARG A 102 0.83 26.37 -1.63
N ILE A 103 0.22 26.08 -2.77
CA ILE A 103 0.89 25.91 -4.06
C ILE A 103 0.17 26.81 -5.05
N GLU A 104 0.93 27.59 -5.80
CA GLU A 104 0.48 28.31 -6.97
C GLU A 104 1.33 27.86 -8.16
N HIS A 105 0.66 27.41 -9.20
CA HIS A 105 1.30 26.92 -10.41
C HIS A 105 0.56 27.46 -11.63
N VAL A 106 1.22 28.32 -12.39
CA VAL A 106 0.75 28.86 -13.67
C VAL A 106 1.69 28.32 -14.74
N PRO A 107 1.23 27.37 -15.55
CA PRO A 107 2.04 26.77 -16.60
C PRO A 107 2.35 27.79 -17.71
N ASP A 108 3.59 27.76 -18.20
CA ASP A 108 3.92 28.43 -19.46
C ASP A 108 3.30 27.63 -20.63
N MET A 109 2.31 28.24 -21.28
CA MET A 109 1.58 27.63 -22.39
C MET A 109 2.27 27.77 -23.75
N GLU A 110 3.30 28.60 -23.84
CA GLU A 110 4.03 28.86 -25.09
C GLU A 110 5.37 28.12 -25.14
N GLY A 111 5.93 27.77 -23.98
CA GLY A 111 7.21 27.08 -23.86
C GLY A 111 7.14 25.59 -24.24
N GLU A 112 8.25 25.06 -24.74
CA GLU A 112 8.41 23.63 -24.94
C GLU A 112 8.48 22.90 -23.59
N ARG A 113 7.76 21.78 -23.48
CA ARG A 113 7.72 20.94 -22.28
C ARG A 113 8.58 19.70 -22.45
N ARG A 114 9.89 19.87 -22.34
CA ARG A 114 10.85 18.76 -22.43
C ARG A 114 11.16 18.21 -21.04
N ASP A 115 11.43 16.91 -20.96
CA ASP A 115 11.75 16.23 -19.71
C ASP A 115 12.98 16.84 -18.99
N GLU A 116 13.94 17.36 -19.76
CA GLU A 116 15.13 18.04 -19.22
C GLU A 116 14.80 19.37 -18.52
N ASP A 117 13.69 20.01 -18.85
CA ASP A 117 13.26 21.28 -18.27
C ASP A 117 12.38 21.10 -17.01
N VAL A 118 12.06 19.86 -16.63
CA VAL A 118 11.35 19.59 -15.38
C VAL A 118 12.24 19.96 -14.19
N MET A 119 11.74 20.81 -13.29
CA MET A 119 12.44 21.25 -12.08
C MET A 119 11.94 20.55 -10.82
N ALA A 120 10.65 20.32 -10.74
CA ALA A 120 10.00 19.74 -9.57
C ALA A 120 8.73 19.00 -9.95
N PHE A 121 8.20 18.31 -8.97
CA PHE A 121 6.89 17.65 -9.01
C PHE A 121 6.13 17.99 -7.75
N TYR A 122 4.81 18.12 -7.86
CA TYR A 122 3.98 18.27 -6.66
C TYR A 122 2.73 17.42 -6.76
N ALA A 123 2.17 17.10 -5.58
CA ALA A 123 0.83 16.52 -5.46
C ALA A 123 0.05 17.27 -4.38
N VAL A 124 -1.22 17.49 -4.67
CA VAL A 124 -2.22 18.02 -3.74
C VAL A 124 -3.38 17.04 -3.69
N VAL A 125 -3.67 16.52 -2.53
CA VAL A 125 -4.84 15.68 -2.26
C VAL A 125 -5.75 16.46 -1.33
N ARG A 126 -6.94 16.81 -1.80
CA ARG A 126 -7.96 17.49 -1.01
C ARG A 126 -8.88 16.47 -0.36
N LEU A 127 -9.06 16.60 0.94
CA LEU A 127 -9.94 15.74 1.71
C LEU A 127 -11.34 16.37 1.82
N ARG A 128 -12.36 15.55 1.96
CA ARG A 128 -13.76 16.02 2.11
C ARG A 128 -14.01 16.81 3.40
N ASN A 129 -13.20 16.57 4.43
CA ASN A 129 -13.22 17.34 5.68
C ASN A 129 -12.56 18.73 5.58
N GLY A 130 -12.14 19.14 4.37
CA GLY A 130 -11.44 20.40 4.11
C GLY A 130 -9.92 20.35 4.30
N GLY A 131 -9.38 19.23 4.79
CA GLY A 131 -7.94 19.01 4.91
C GLY A 131 -7.25 18.96 3.54
N LYS A 132 -5.94 19.26 3.53
CA LYS A 132 -5.10 19.18 2.32
C LYS A 132 -3.83 18.41 2.66
N LEU A 133 -3.49 17.42 1.84
CA LEU A 133 -2.20 16.77 1.87
C LEU A 133 -1.40 17.28 0.68
N MET A 134 -0.23 17.82 0.94
CA MET A 134 0.61 18.41 -0.09
C MET A 134 2.01 17.81 -0.02
N LYS A 135 2.55 17.47 -1.17
CA LYS A 135 3.92 17.00 -1.32
C LYS A 135 4.56 17.69 -2.50
N VAL A 136 5.73 18.27 -2.29
CA VAL A 136 6.59 18.80 -3.35
C VAL A 136 7.90 18.05 -3.31
N MET A 137 8.40 17.65 -4.45
CA MET A 137 9.69 16.99 -4.61
C MET A 137 10.46 17.63 -5.73
N ARG A 138 11.72 17.98 -5.49
CA ARG A 138 12.60 18.52 -6.53
C ARG A 138 12.96 17.39 -7.50
N ARG A 139 13.32 17.74 -8.71
CA ARG A 139 13.80 16.78 -9.72
C ARG A 139 14.89 15.83 -9.17
N PRO A 140 15.97 16.30 -8.52
CA PRO A 140 16.98 15.40 -8.00
C PRO A 140 16.46 14.36 -7.00
N ASP A 141 15.46 14.74 -6.19
CA ASP A 141 14.86 13.83 -5.20
C ASP A 141 14.05 12.72 -5.89
N VAL A 142 13.37 13.04 -6.99
CA VAL A 142 12.63 12.08 -7.83
C VAL A 142 13.60 11.22 -8.63
N ASP A 143 14.67 11.82 -9.19
CA ASP A 143 15.72 11.10 -9.90
C ASP A 143 16.42 10.08 -9.00
N ALA A 144 16.68 10.42 -7.75
CA ALA A 144 17.24 9.47 -6.78
C ALA A 144 16.31 8.26 -6.53
N ILE A 145 14.99 8.46 -6.54
CA ILE A 145 14.02 7.37 -6.47
C ILE A 145 14.05 6.55 -7.77
N ARG A 146 14.03 7.21 -8.93
CA ARG A 146 14.15 6.55 -10.23
C ARG A 146 15.40 5.68 -10.28
N ASP A 147 16.56 6.25 -9.99
CA ASP A 147 17.84 5.56 -10.12
C ASP A 147 17.96 4.37 -9.16
N ARG A 148 17.24 4.43 -8.04
CA ARG A 148 17.18 3.34 -7.07
C ARG A 148 16.24 2.20 -7.47
N PHE A 149 15.15 2.49 -8.21
CA PHE A 149 14.05 1.55 -8.39
C PHE A 149 13.66 1.30 -9.85
N ALA A 150 14.12 2.12 -10.79
CA ALA A 150 13.80 1.90 -12.19
C ALA A 150 14.50 0.67 -12.75
N PRO A 151 13.85 -0.08 -13.64
CA PRO A 151 14.50 -1.17 -14.34
C PRO A 151 15.63 -0.65 -15.20
N THR A 152 16.75 -1.38 -15.22
CA THR A 152 17.92 -1.07 -16.04
C THR A 152 18.20 -2.17 -17.04
N ASN A 153 18.74 -1.82 -18.20
CA ASN A 153 19.26 -2.79 -19.16
C ASN A 153 20.60 -3.39 -18.69
N LYS A 154 21.16 -4.30 -19.47
CA LYS A 154 22.47 -4.93 -19.18
C LYS A 154 23.63 -3.92 -19.08
N GLY A 155 23.49 -2.74 -19.69
CA GLY A 155 24.48 -1.65 -19.63
C GLY A 155 24.25 -0.67 -18.47
N GLY A 156 23.28 -0.91 -17.59
CA GLY A 156 22.96 -0.04 -16.45
C GLY A 156 22.10 1.19 -16.79
N ALA A 157 21.70 1.36 -18.05
CA ALA A 157 20.84 2.47 -18.43
C ALA A 157 19.37 2.18 -18.02
N VAL A 158 18.69 3.19 -17.48
CA VAL A 158 17.27 3.13 -17.15
C VAL A 158 16.44 2.85 -18.39
N VAL A 159 15.46 1.98 -18.26
CA VAL A 159 14.52 1.60 -19.34
C VAL A 159 13.07 1.65 -18.87
N GLY A 160 12.14 1.57 -19.85
CA GLY A 160 10.70 1.54 -19.56
C GLY A 160 10.11 2.93 -19.36
N PRO A 161 9.01 3.07 -18.58
CA PRO A 161 8.24 4.32 -18.52
C PRO A 161 9.01 5.54 -18.03
N TRP A 162 10.11 5.37 -17.32
CA TRP A 162 10.99 6.47 -16.91
C TRP A 162 11.73 7.13 -18.07
N THR A 163 11.81 6.46 -19.24
CA THR A 163 12.44 7.00 -20.44
C THR A 163 11.42 7.52 -21.47
N SER A 164 10.18 7.01 -21.44
CA SER A 164 9.15 7.41 -22.40
C SER A 164 8.16 8.43 -21.83
N ASP A 165 7.98 8.45 -20.50
CA ASP A 165 6.95 9.22 -19.78
C ASP A 165 7.49 9.76 -18.46
N TYR A 166 8.65 10.38 -18.47
CA TYR A 166 9.35 10.86 -17.27
C TYR A 166 8.46 11.75 -16.38
N ALA A 167 7.78 12.72 -16.98
CA ALA A 167 6.90 13.65 -16.25
C ALA A 167 5.77 12.92 -15.52
N ARG A 168 5.13 11.92 -16.16
CA ARG A 168 4.07 11.10 -15.53
C ARG A 168 4.60 10.21 -14.43
N MET A 169 5.79 9.64 -14.60
CA MET A 169 6.42 8.82 -13.57
C MET A 169 6.81 9.65 -12.34
N GLY A 170 7.30 10.86 -12.54
CA GLY A 170 7.57 11.79 -11.45
C GLY A 170 6.30 12.23 -10.72
N ALA A 171 5.24 12.57 -11.45
CA ALA A 171 3.93 12.88 -10.88
C ALA A 171 3.33 11.70 -10.11
N LYS A 172 3.44 10.47 -10.63
CA LYS A 172 3.06 9.24 -9.89
C LYS A 172 3.85 9.12 -8.59
N THR A 173 5.16 9.34 -8.63
CA THR A 173 6.03 9.21 -7.47
C THR A 173 5.62 10.16 -6.36
N VAL A 174 5.42 11.44 -6.66
CA VAL A 174 5.02 12.43 -5.65
C VAL A 174 3.60 12.19 -5.14
N LEU A 175 2.67 11.71 -5.99
CA LEU A 175 1.32 11.34 -5.58
C LEU A 175 1.34 10.19 -4.56
N ILE A 176 2.12 9.14 -4.79
CA ILE A 176 2.27 8.03 -3.85
C ILE A 176 2.76 8.54 -2.48
N GLN A 177 3.73 9.46 -2.47
CA GLN A 177 4.21 10.05 -1.21
C GLN A 177 3.14 10.88 -0.49
N ALA A 178 2.27 11.57 -1.22
CA ALA A 178 1.14 12.29 -0.64
C ALA A 178 0.07 11.31 -0.10
N LEU A 179 -0.30 10.29 -0.86
CA LEU A 179 -1.30 9.29 -0.46
C LEU A 179 -0.88 8.43 0.73
N LYS A 180 0.42 8.27 0.99
CA LYS A 180 0.91 7.60 2.20
C LYS A 180 0.52 8.34 3.50
N LEU A 181 0.21 9.62 3.40
CA LEU A 181 -0.24 10.45 4.51
C LEU A 181 -1.78 10.50 4.62
N ALA A 182 -2.50 9.96 3.63
CA ALA A 182 -3.96 9.94 3.65
C ALA A 182 -4.49 8.99 4.74
N PRO A 183 -5.70 9.25 5.27
CA PRO A 183 -6.37 8.32 6.16
C PRO A 183 -6.45 6.94 5.52
N LYS A 184 -6.07 5.90 6.27
CA LYS A 184 -5.97 4.52 5.76
C LYS A 184 -7.25 3.71 5.99
N GLU A 185 -8.38 4.34 6.06
CA GLU A 185 -9.67 3.68 6.28
C GLU A 185 -10.11 2.78 5.11
N SER A 186 -9.53 2.99 3.93
CA SER A 186 -9.74 2.11 2.78
C SER A 186 -8.69 1.00 2.73
N GLU A 187 -9.08 -0.23 3.10
CA GLU A 187 -8.23 -1.42 2.98
C GLU A 187 -7.67 -1.61 1.56
N ARG A 188 -8.47 -1.29 0.55
CA ARG A 188 -8.06 -1.40 -0.87
C ARG A 188 -6.95 -0.42 -1.24
N LEU A 189 -7.05 0.83 -0.77
CA LEU A 189 -6.00 1.82 -0.98
C LEU A 189 -4.72 1.41 -0.25
N ALA A 190 -4.84 0.93 0.98
CA ALA A 190 -3.71 0.41 1.76
C ALA A 190 -3.05 -0.78 1.05
N ALA A 191 -3.83 -1.75 0.56
CA ALA A 191 -3.33 -2.90 -0.20
C ALA A 191 -2.61 -2.48 -1.50
N ALA A 192 -3.14 -1.49 -2.22
CA ALA A 192 -2.50 -0.97 -3.43
C ALA A 192 -1.18 -0.24 -3.14
N LEU A 193 -1.14 0.59 -2.09
CA LEU A 193 0.09 1.26 -1.66
C LEU A 193 1.16 0.26 -1.16
N GLN A 194 0.72 -0.81 -0.51
CA GLN A 194 1.60 -1.90 -0.11
C GLN A 194 2.14 -2.65 -1.33
N ALA A 195 1.30 -2.98 -2.30
CA ALA A 195 1.72 -3.66 -3.54
C ALA A 195 2.73 -2.82 -4.34
N ASP A 196 2.58 -1.49 -4.39
CA ASP A 196 3.57 -0.60 -5.00
C ASP A 196 4.89 -0.61 -4.22
N SER A 197 4.83 -0.59 -2.89
CA SER A 197 6.01 -0.69 -2.03
C SER A 197 6.73 -2.04 -2.19
N ASP A 198 6.00 -3.14 -2.26
CA ASP A 198 6.55 -4.48 -2.50
C ASP A 198 7.25 -4.57 -3.87
N ALA A 199 6.64 -4.01 -4.91
CA ALA A 199 7.24 -3.97 -6.23
C ALA A 199 8.58 -3.22 -6.24
N LEU A 200 8.65 -2.09 -5.53
CA LEU A 200 9.89 -1.33 -5.34
C LEU A 200 10.92 -2.08 -4.49
N PHE A 201 10.48 -2.83 -3.47
CA PHE A 201 11.38 -3.60 -2.60
C PHE A 201 12.03 -4.78 -3.35
N HIS A 202 11.29 -5.50 -4.19
CA HIS A 202 11.84 -6.55 -5.03
C HIS A 202 12.97 -6.04 -5.94
N ASP A 203 12.84 -4.82 -6.45
CA ASP A 203 13.90 -4.19 -7.24
C ASP A 203 15.16 -3.92 -6.43
N ARG A 204 15.06 -3.57 -5.14
CA ARG A 204 16.22 -3.36 -4.25
C ARG A 204 16.99 -4.65 -3.99
N VAL A 205 16.30 -5.74 -3.72
CA VAL A 205 16.92 -7.06 -3.49
C VAL A 205 17.60 -7.54 -4.78
N ALA A 206 17.00 -7.29 -5.94
CA ALA A 206 17.60 -7.59 -7.25
C ALA A 206 18.85 -6.75 -7.53
N ALA A 207 18.90 -5.50 -7.04
CA ALA A 207 20.06 -4.61 -7.19
C ALA A 207 21.20 -4.87 -6.18
N GLY A 208 21.05 -5.85 -5.27
CA GLY A 208 22.10 -6.24 -4.32
C GLY A 208 22.20 -5.35 -3.07
N VAL A 209 21.18 -4.54 -2.78
CA VAL A 209 21.08 -3.78 -1.53
C VAL A 209 20.55 -4.71 -0.46
N THR A 210 21.43 -5.33 0.31
CA THR A 210 21.10 -6.19 1.45
C THR A 210 20.80 -5.35 2.69
N GLU A 211 19.58 -4.86 2.82
CA GLU A 211 18.96 -4.76 4.13
C GLU A 211 18.20 -6.06 4.33
N THR A 212 18.68 -6.92 5.21
CA THR A 212 18.01 -8.18 5.58
C THR A 212 16.64 -7.85 6.15
N PRO A 213 15.53 -8.22 5.49
CA PRO A 213 14.27 -8.32 6.19
C PRO A 213 14.44 -9.46 7.21
N ARG A 214 13.98 -9.26 8.43
CA ARG A 214 13.78 -10.38 9.36
C ARG A 214 12.94 -11.43 8.64
N GLU A 215 13.41 -12.67 8.67
CA GLU A 215 12.77 -13.79 7.99
C GLU A 215 11.28 -13.91 8.41
N PRO A 216 10.33 -13.96 7.47
CA PRO A 216 8.90 -14.11 7.80
C PRO A 216 8.56 -15.44 8.47
N SER A 217 9.43 -16.46 8.34
CA SER A 217 9.25 -17.79 8.90
C SER A 217 9.12 -17.78 10.44
N ASP A 218 9.97 -17.00 11.13
CA ASP A 218 9.98 -16.96 12.60
C ASP A 218 8.72 -16.28 13.18
N LEU A 219 8.11 -15.33 12.47
CA LEU A 219 6.90 -14.66 12.93
C LEU A 219 5.64 -15.49 12.63
N ALA A 220 5.58 -16.12 11.45
CA ALA A 220 4.46 -16.98 11.08
C ALA A 220 4.38 -18.22 11.98
N ASP A 221 5.53 -18.83 12.29
CA ASP A 221 5.63 -19.98 13.19
C ASP A 221 5.25 -19.59 14.63
N ARG A 222 5.70 -18.43 15.13
CA ARG A 222 5.32 -17.92 16.46
C ARG A 222 3.85 -17.52 16.56
N VAL A 223 3.25 -17.00 15.50
CA VAL A 223 1.81 -16.70 15.45
C VAL A 223 1.02 -18.02 15.39
N ALA A 224 1.46 -18.99 14.59
CA ALA A 224 0.83 -20.31 14.56
C ALA A 224 0.92 -21.04 15.91
N GLU A 225 2.06 -20.92 16.59
CA GLU A 225 2.26 -21.47 17.94
C GLU A 225 1.37 -20.77 18.99
N SER A 226 1.19 -19.45 18.90
CA SER A 226 0.31 -18.69 19.81
C SER A 226 -1.18 -18.97 19.58
N ILE A 227 -1.60 -19.21 18.33
CA ILE A 227 -2.98 -19.60 18.00
C ILE A 227 -3.23 -21.06 18.39
N GLY A 228 -2.20 -21.92 18.29
CA GLY A 228 -2.29 -23.33 18.69
C GLY A 228 -2.29 -23.56 20.21
N ALA A 229 -1.74 -22.62 20.97
CA ALA A 229 -1.70 -22.72 22.43
C ALA A 229 -3.03 -22.35 23.12
N ASP A 230 -3.94 -21.65 22.41
CA ASP A 230 -5.25 -21.25 22.94
C ASP A 230 -6.38 -22.25 22.61
N SER A 231 -6.05 -23.40 22.04
CA SER A 231 -7.00 -24.48 21.76
C SER A 231 -6.82 -25.68 22.72
N ALA A 232 -6.54 -25.41 23.97
CA ALA A 232 -6.82 -26.41 25.02
C ALA A 232 -8.36 -26.54 25.10
N PRO A 233 -8.93 -27.77 25.09
CA PRO A 233 -10.37 -27.93 25.25
C PRO A 233 -10.79 -27.29 26.57
N ASP A 234 -11.83 -26.48 26.51
CA ASP A 234 -12.45 -25.85 27.68
C ASP A 234 -12.81 -26.95 28.69
N PRO A 235 -12.29 -26.91 29.91
CA PRO A 235 -12.52 -27.98 30.91
C PRO A 235 -14.01 -28.11 31.26
N ASP A 236 -14.85 -27.14 30.94
CA ASP A 236 -16.28 -27.12 31.26
C ASP A 236 -17.19 -27.61 30.13
N VAL A 237 -16.62 -28.16 29.03
CA VAL A 237 -17.37 -28.71 27.88
C VAL A 237 -17.03 -30.18 27.68
N ASP A 238 -18.03 -31.04 27.65
CA ASP A 238 -17.86 -32.46 27.33
C ASP A 238 -17.33 -32.62 25.88
N PRO A 239 -16.18 -33.24 25.67
CA PRO A 239 -15.54 -33.35 24.35
C PRO A 239 -16.27 -34.27 23.38
N GLU A 240 -17.20 -35.11 23.82
CA GLU A 240 -17.97 -36.04 22.96
C GLU A 240 -19.35 -35.49 22.59
N THR A 241 -19.96 -34.66 23.44
CA THR A 241 -21.34 -34.18 23.22
C THR A 241 -21.42 -32.68 22.96
N GLY A 242 -20.39 -31.89 23.31
CA GLY A 242 -20.37 -30.43 23.16
C GLY A 242 -21.31 -29.69 24.13
N GLU A 243 -21.81 -30.34 25.17
CA GLU A 243 -22.68 -29.72 26.16
C GLU A 243 -21.83 -29.15 27.35
N VAL A 244 -22.25 -27.96 27.83
CA VAL A 244 -21.62 -27.31 28.98
C VAL A 244 -22.02 -28.07 30.24
N ILE A 245 -21.04 -28.49 31.06
CA ILE A 245 -21.26 -29.18 32.32
C ILE A 245 -21.70 -28.12 33.35
N GLU A 246 -23.00 -27.99 33.60
CA GLU A 246 -23.54 -27.12 34.64
C GLU A 246 -23.14 -27.71 36.03
N GLY A 247 -22.22 -27.02 36.72
CA GLY A 247 -21.91 -27.41 38.11
C GLY A 247 -20.63 -26.87 38.76
N ALA A 248 -19.83 -26.05 38.08
CA ALA A 248 -18.67 -25.42 38.73
C ALA A 248 -19.01 -23.95 39.06
N ALA A 249 -19.19 -23.65 40.36
CA ALA A 249 -19.22 -22.28 40.84
C ALA A 249 -17.85 -21.64 40.53
N THR A 250 -17.82 -20.63 39.71
CA THR A 250 -16.61 -19.92 39.31
C THR A 250 -16.21 -18.92 40.40
N GLU A 251 -14.90 -18.76 40.62
CA GLU A 251 -14.31 -17.74 41.56
C GLU A 251 -14.80 -16.29 41.26
N GLU A 252 -15.47 -16.05 40.12
CA GLU A 252 -16.10 -14.75 39.80
C GLU A 252 -17.37 -14.47 40.60
N ASP A 253 -18.14 -15.49 40.98
CA ASP A 253 -19.34 -15.32 41.81
C ASP A 253 -19.00 -14.94 43.25
N ASP A 254 -17.89 -15.44 43.78
CA ASP A 254 -17.38 -15.04 45.07
C ASP A 254 -16.82 -13.61 45.09
N ALA A 255 -16.15 -13.18 44.01
CA ALA A 255 -15.62 -11.83 43.91
C ALA A 255 -16.74 -10.76 43.74
N LEU A 256 -17.85 -11.12 43.10
CA LEU A 256 -19.02 -10.25 42.98
C LEU A 256 -19.78 -10.14 44.32
N ALA A 257 -19.84 -11.20 45.12
CA ALA A 257 -20.43 -11.18 46.43
C ALA A 257 -19.60 -10.36 47.44
N GLU A 258 -18.27 -10.42 47.39
CA GLU A 258 -17.38 -9.57 48.22
C GLU A 258 -17.46 -8.07 47.82
N ALA A 259 -17.56 -7.77 46.54
CA ALA A 259 -17.70 -6.37 46.05
C ALA A 259 -19.05 -5.75 46.50
N ASP A 260 -20.14 -6.51 46.50
CA ASP A 260 -21.47 -6.06 46.93
C ASP A 260 -21.54 -5.86 48.45
N ALA A 261 -20.83 -6.68 49.22
CA ALA A 261 -20.66 -6.54 50.67
C ALA A 261 -19.85 -5.30 51.05
N PHE A 262 -18.79 -5.01 50.30
CA PHE A 262 -17.95 -3.82 50.50
C PHE A 262 -18.72 -2.50 50.20
N LEU A 263 -19.53 -2.47 49.15
CA LEU A 263 -20.34 -1.31 48.78
C LEU A 263 -21.45 -1.04 49.81
N LYS A 264 -22.03 -2.04 50.41
CA LYS A 264 -23.01 -1.90 51.49
C LYS A 264 -22.42 -1.38 52.79
N GLY A 265 -21.15 -1.75 53.10
CA GLY A 265 -20.47 -1.26 54.29
C GLY A 265 -20.04 0.20 54.27
N VAL A 266 -19.80 0.77 53.07
CA VAL A 266 -19.41 2.19 52.88
C VAL A 266 -20.61 3.13 52.99
N GLY A 267 -21.85 2.65 52.77
CA GLY A 267 -23.08 3.44 52.83
C GLY A 267 -23.57 3.82 54.24
N GLU A 268 -23.11 3.11 55.29
CA GLU A 268 -23.59 3.35 56.67
C GLU A 268 -22.69 4.26 57.54
N GLN A 269 -21.52 4.67 57.08
CA GLN A 269 -20.64 5.58 57.81
C GLN A 269 -20.69 7.05 57.39
N GLY A 270 -21.62 7.44 56.52
CA GLY A 270 -21.78 8.81 56.02
C GLY A 270 -22.96 9.62 56.59
N ARG A 271 -23.50 9.25 57.79
CA ARG A 271 -24.50 10.06 58.51
C ARG A 271 -24.11 10.17 60.01
N LEU A 272 -23.34 11.18 60.29
CA LEU A 272 -23.31 11.92 61.59
C LEU A 272 -22.85 13.33 61.28
#